data_e6b1904a2095c7a75b1713a6781afc69
#
_entry.id   e6b1904a2095c7a75b1713a6781afc69
#
_cell.length_a   1.000
_cell.length_b   1.000
_cell.length_c   1.000
_cell.angle_alpha   90.00
_cell.angle_beta   90.00
_cell.angle_gamma   90.00
#
_symmetry.space_group_name_H-M   'P 1'
#
loop_
_entity.id
_entity.type
_entity.pdbx_description
1 polymer ?
#
loop_
_entity_poly.entity_id
_entity_poly.type
_entity_poly.pdbx_seq_one_letter_code
_entity_poly.pdbx_strand_id
1 'polypeptide(L)'
;MAIPGFGVAPGVSARSRLHSGDFPVPLAPLASAGLEVFPRLAVDAGLDTAPGAGQGITAMGMVRPEVRLADPELGLAGFANAELDRYARDPAANANRVTAALGLALPFGPDRITLGAAHVSTAQTALGLAANGGAAPLDVTTDAGRIGLRLGFGAFDATARVWFGRDRVAAGGVGPAGFGSRTITRGQVALETADGAPLRELLLLRAGTTRYAGALPGSGFADSSSLAVLAGGVTGARALWRLRVVGGAERIRYAEGGPASGIAVVGDLALQWTPDPLIAVDLDLSRRAGADGGFGVPGSILTTERLGLAESYARDLLFTVDVAARQGRVSGHAATEADVTAGALWRLSRAVSFRPSASFALRHDLPGSAPHEARLMLSLVWTP
;
A
#
# COMPACT_ATOMS: atom_id res chain seq x y z
N MET A 1 -7.40 10.36 7.52
CA MET A 1 -6.38 11.43 7.67
C MET A 1 -5.23 11.12 6.72
N ALA A 2 -4.88 12.04 5.84
CA ALA A 2 -3.76 11.87 4.92
C ALA A 2 -2.48 12.38 5.59
N ILE A 3 -1.39 11.61 5.50
CA ILE A 3 -0.09 12.06 5.98
C ILE A 3 0.58 12.84 4.85
N PRO A 4 0.96 14.10 5.07
CA PRO A 4 1.66 14.90 4.08
C PRO A 4 2.88 14.13 3.53
N GLY A 5 3.05 14.14 2.22
CA GLY A 5 4.12 13.40 1.58
C GLY A 5 3.82 11.94 1.24
N PHE A 6 2.97 11.24 1.99
CA PHE A 6 2.62 9.83 1.75
C PHE A 6 1.19 9.62 1.23
N GLY A 7 0.39 10.67 1.16
CA GLY A 7 -1.01 10.55 0.77
C GLY A 7 -1.86 9.90 1.85
N VAL A 8 -2.51 8.80 1.55
CA VAL A 8 -3.28 8.03 2.54
C VAL A 8 -2.30 7.19 3.37
N ALA A 9 -2.55 7.08 4.67
CA ALA A 9 -1.79 6.19 5.54
C ALA A 9 -1.78 4.77 4.97
N PRO A 10 -0.64 4.05 5.00
CA PRO A 10 -0.60 2.66 4.58
C PRO A 10 -1.69 1.85 5.29
N GLY A 11 -2.41 1.01 4.55
CA GLY A 11 -3.53 0.22 5.08
C GLY A 11 -4.87 0.96 5.22
N VAL A 12 -4.92 2.27 4.98
CA VAL A 12 -6.17 3.02 4.89
C VAL A 12 -6.66 2.97 3.45
N SER A 13 -7.65 2.15 3.18
CA SER A 13 -8.28 2.06 1.86
C SER A 13 -9.01 3.35 1.50
N ALA A 14 -9.25 3.60 0.21
CA ALA A 14 -10.09 4.70 -0.26
C ALA A 14 -11.50 4.71 0.39
N ARG A 15 -11.97 3.55 0.84
CA ARG A 15 -13.21 3.34 1.59
C ARG A 15 -13.33 4.16 2.87
N SER A 16 -12.24 4.31 3.62
CA SER A 16 -12.28 5.13 4.83
C SER A 16 -12.52 6.61 4.51
N ARG A 17 -12.31 7.04 3.26
CA ARG A 17 -12.59 8.41 2.83
C ARG A 17 -14.07 8.66 2.55
N LEU A 18 -14.76 7.68 1.98
CA LEU A 18 -16.19 7.82 1.63
C LEU A 18 -17.07 7.88 2.87
N HIS A 19 -16.67 7.15 3.91
CA HIS A 19 -17.43 7.08 5.16
C HIS A 19 -16.82 7.92 6.29
N SER A 20 -15.74 8.67 6.04
CA SER A 20 -15.18 9.57 7.07
C SER A 20 -16.12 10.70 7.48
N GLY A 21 -17.14 10.99 6.67
CA GLY A 21 -18.18 11.97 7.01
C GLY A 21 -19.32 11.42 7.87
N ASP A 22 -19.63 10.13 7.74
CA ASP A 22 -20.79 9.49 8.40
C ASP A 22 -20.42 8.67 9.64
N PHE A 23 -19.19 8.16 9.68
CA PHE A 23 -18.67 7.54 10.90
C PHE A 23 -18.21 8.63 11.86
N PRO A 24 -18.59 8.57 13.14
CA PRO A 24 -18.23 9.62 14.06
C PRO A 24 -16.75 9.90 13.95
N VAL A 25 -16.47 11.16 13.81
CA VAL A 25 -15.20 11.75 14.20
C VAL A 25 -14.76 11.04 15.48
N PRO A 26 -13.53 10.54 15.57
CA PRO A 26 -13.00 10.02 16.83
C PRO A 26 -13.44 10.96 17.94
N LEU A 27 -13.90 10.43 19.04
CA LEU A 27 -14.20 11.21 20.23
C LEU A 27 -13.08 12.20 20.45
N ALA A 28 -13.39 13.39 20.90
CA ALA A 28 -12.53 14.55 20.93
C ALA A 28 -11.06 14.18 21.14
N PRO A 29 -10.16 14.68 20.29
CA PRO A 29 -8.74 14.35 20.39
C PRO A 29 -8.27 14.66 21.81
N LEU A 30 -7.37 13.86 22.32
CA LEU A 30 -6.59 14.27 23.48
C LEU A 30 -5.73 15.45 23.01
N ALA A 31 -6.24 16.65 23.16
CA ALA A 31 -5.58 17.85 22.66
C ALA A 31 -4.64 18.41 23.72
N SER A 32 -3.42 18.75 23.34
CA SER A 32 -2.48 19.50 24.13
C SER A 32 -1.73 20.47 23.21
N ALA A 33 -1.85 21.77 23.47
CA ALA A 33 -1.12 22.82 22.77
C ALA A 33 -1.20 22.77 21.21
N GLY A 34 -2.39 22.53 20.67
CA GLY A 34 -2.62 22.45 19.21
C GLY A 34 -2.41 21.04 18.61
N LEU A 35 -1.73 20.15 19.32
CA LEU A 35 -1.54 18.76 18.87
C LEU A 35 -2.76 17.92 19.25
N GLU A 36 -3.37 17.32 18.25
CA GLU A 36 -4.47 16.37 18.37
C GLU A 36 -3.92 14.94 18.35
N VAL A 37 -4.28 14.10 19.31
CA VAL A 37 -3.85 12.71 19.43
C VAL A 37 -5.07 11.80 19.43
N PHE A 38 -5.08 10.78 18.57
CA PHE A 38 -6.16 9.82 18.39
C PHE A 38 -5.64 8.41 18.64
N PRO A 39 -5.72 7.89 19.86
CA PRO A 39 -5.35 6.53 20.15
C PRO A 39 -6.42 5.55 19.64
N ARG A 40 -6.00 4.35 19.29
CA ARG A 40 -6.86 3.25 18.87
C ARG A 40 -6.24 1.93 19.27
N LEU A 41 -7.06 0.99 19.70
CA LEU A 41 -6.65 -0.38 19.98
C LEU A 41 -7.58 -1.34 19.26
N ALA A 42 -7.02 -2.27 18.49
CA ALA A 42 -7.76 -3.39 17.95
C ALA A 42 -7.22 -4.70 18.55
N VAL A 43 -8.13 -5.57 18.94
CA VAL A 43 -7.85 -6.92 19.39
C VAL A 43 -8.61 -7.86 18.49
N ASP A 44 -7.89 -8.78 17.86
CA ASP A 44 -8.42 -9.71 16.89
C ASP A 44 -8.20 -11.14 17.37
N ALA A 45 -9.16 -12.00 17.09
CA ALA A 45 -9.04 -13.44 17.26
C ALA A 45 -9.58 -14.13 16.02
N GLY A 46 -8.99 -15.26 15.63
CA GLY A 46 -9.43 -15.91 14.41
C GLY A 46 -8.80 -17.27 14.16
N LEU A 47 -9.08 -17.77 12.99
CA LEU A 47 -8.57 -19.02 12.44
C LEU A 47 -7.84 -18.75 11.13
N ASP A 48 -6.72 -19.42 10.93
CA ASP A 48 -5.91 -19.37 9.72
C ASP A 48 -5.61 -20.81 9.29
N THR A 49 -5.75 -21.09 7.98
CA THR A 49 -5.56 -22.46 7.45
C THR A 49 -4.15 -22.72 6.93
N ALA A 50 -3.34 -21.69 6.77
CA ALA A 50 -1.97 -21.80 6.23
C ALA A 50 -1.01 -20.84 6.94
N PRO A 51 -0.81 -20.96 8.26
CA PRO A 51 0.16 -20.15 8.96
C PRO A 51 1.57 -20.53 8.53
N GLY A 52 2.31 -19.59 7.97
CA GLY A 52 3.68 -19.84 7.52
C GLY A 52 3.77 -20.96 6.48
N ALA A 53 4.68 -21.91 6.71
CA ALA A 53 4.87 -23.10 5.85
C ALA A 53 4.01 -24.30 6.27
N GLY A 54 3.35 -24.22 7.41
CA GLY A 54 2.54 -25.31 7.95
C GLY A 54 1.21 -25.44 7.21
N GLN A 55 0.78 -26.68 7.01
CA GLN A 55 -0.59 -26.94 6.57
C GLN A 55 -1.43 -27.31 7.79
N GLY A 56 -2.55 -26.68 7.96
CA GLY A 56 -3.50 -26.98 9.01
C GLY A 56 -4.15 -25.76 9.63
N ILE A 57 -5.31 -25.96 10.23
CA ILE A 57 -6.05 -24.89 10.90
C ILE A 57 -5.39 -24.57 12.23
N THR A 58 -5.06 -23.32 12.47
CA THR A 58 -4.57 -22.82 13.74
C THR A 58 -5.39 -21.62 14.22
N ALA A 59 -5.56 -21.51 15.53
CA ALA A 59 -6.09 -20.30 16.12
C ALA A 59 -4.99 -19.23 16.15
N MET A 60 -5.38 -18.00 15.89
CA MET A 60 -4.50 -16.83 15.96
C MET A 60 -5.14 -15.73 16.79
N GLY A 61 -4.29 -14.95 17.44
CA GLY A 61 -4.64 -13.70 18.09
C GLY A 61 -3.75 -12.58 17.59
N MET A 62 -4.31 -11.37 17.49
CA MET A 62 -3.57 -10.20 17.07
C MET A 62 -3.95 -9.01 17.94
N VAL A 63 -2.95 -8.23 18.33
CA VAL A 63 -3.17 -6.96 19.04
C VAL A 63 -2.54 -5.84 18.24
N ARG A 64 -3.32 -4.81 17.97
CA ARG A 64 -2.89 -3.67 17.14
C ARG A 64 -3.15 -2.33 17.84
N PRO A 65 -2.23 -1.88 18.71
CA PRO A 65 -2.24 -0.50 19.18
C PRO A 65 -1.86 0.46 18.05
N GLU A 66 -2.59 1.55 17.93
CA GLU A 66 -2.37 2.61 16.94
C GLU A 66 -2.52 3.97 17.62
N VAL A 67 -1.67 4.90 17.25
CA VAL A 67 -1.77 6.32 17.61
C VAL A 67 -1.69 7.14 16.33
N ARG A 68 -2.63 8.04 16.15
CA ARG A 68 -2.57 9.09 15.13
C ARG A 68 -2.39 10.43 15.80
N LEU A 69 -1.67 11.31 15.13
CA LEU A 69 -1.46 12.67 15.60
C LEU A 69 -1.67 13.64 14.43
N ALA A 70 -2.20 14.82 14.76
CA ALA A 70 -2.36 15.93 13.83
C ALA A 70 -2.11 17.24 14.53
N ASP A 71 -1.48 18.16 13.81
CA ASP A 71 -1.43 19.57 14.15
C ASP A 71 -1.79 20.35 12.88
N PRO A 72 -3.05 20.80 12.78
CA PRO A 72 -3.53 21.53 11.60
C PRO A 72 -2.79 22.85 11.38
N GLU A 73 -2.37 23.53 12.45
CA GLU A 73 -1.67 24.82 12.37
C GLU A 73 -0.27 24.67 11.79
N LEU A 74 0.45 23.64 12.23
CA LEU A 74 1.76 23.31 11.69
C LEU A 74 1.70 22.50 10.38
N GLY A 75 0.52 22.04 9.96
CA GLY A 75 0.38 21.12 8.83
C GLY A 75 1.05 19.77 9.07
N LEU A 76 1.17 19.35 10.34
CA LEU A 76 1.79 18.10 10.76
C LEU A 76 0.74 17.00 10.86
N ALA A 77 1.08 15.81 10.37
CA ALA A 77 0.28 14.61 10.57
C ALA A 77 1.16 13.38 10.67
N GLY A 78 0.79 12.46 11.55
CA GLY A 78 1.52 11.23 11.71
C GLY A 78 0.69 10.09 12.25
N PHE A 79 1.24 8.90 12.20
CA PHE A 79 0.70 7.74 12.89
C PHE A 79 1.82 6.76 13.24
N ALA A 80 1.56 5.95 14.25
CA ALA A 80 2.35 4.77 14.57
C ALA A 80 1.39 3.64 14.94
N ASN A 81 1.64 2.45 14.43
CA ASN A 81 0.95 1.24 14.86
C ASN A 81 1.95 0.10 15.06
N ALA A 82 1.63 -0.79 15.97
CA ALA A 82 2.26 -2.09 16.09
C ALA A 82 1.22 -3.17 15.80
N GLU A 83 1.68 -4.30 15.29
CA GLU A 83 0.88 -5.50 15.06
C GLU A 83 1.62 -6.69 15.68
N LEU A 84 0.98 -7.34 16.62
CA LEU A 84 1.53 -8.45 17.39
C LEU A 84 0.72 -9.69 17.07
N ASP A 85 1.21 -10.54 16.16
CA ASP A 85 0.55 -11.77 15.72
C ASP A 85 1.04 -12.95 16.55
N ARG A 86 0.12 -13.78 17.01
CA ARG A 86 0.40 -14.99 17.78
C ARG A 86 -0.44 -16.15 17.28
N TYR A 87 0.22 -17.23 16.95
CA TYR A 87 -0.37 -18.46 16.45
C TYR A 87 -0.26 -19.57 17.52
N ALA A 88 -1.38 -20.21 17.83
CA ALA A 88 -1.44 -21.19 18.92
C ALA A 88 -0.62 -22.46 18.65
N ARG A 89 -0.49 -22.88 17.40
CA ARG A 89 0.19 -24.13 17.01
C ARG A 89 1.42 -23.93 16.13
N ASP A 90 1.69 -22.69 15.71
CA ASP A 90 2.85 -22.37 14.89
C ASP A 90 3.57 -21.12 15.42
N PRO A 91 4.36 -21.25 16.48
CA PRO A 91 5.13 -20.13 17.03
C PRO A 91 6.12 -19.52 16.03
N ALA A 92 6.53 -20.25 15.00
CA ALA A 92 7.43 -19.75 13.96
C ALA A 92 6.73 -18.72 13.04
N ALA A 93 5.39 -18.77 12.96
CA ALA A 93 4.60 -17.77 12.23
C ALA A 93 4.31 -16.51 13.06
N ASN A 94 4.68 -16.48 14.36
CA ASN A 94 4.52 -15.28 15.19
C ASN A 94 5.31 -14.11 14.61
N ALA A 95 4.68 -12.95 14.54
CA ALA A 95 5.27 -11.75 14.00
C ALA A 95 5.03 -10.54 14.90
N ASN A 96 6.02 -9.64 14.91
CA ASN A 96 5.88 -8.31 15.48
C ASN A 96 6.20 -7.31 14.37
N ARG A 97 5.22 -6.51 14.00
CA ARG A 97 5.37 -5.53 12.92
C ARG A 97 5.13 -4.13 13.46
N VAL A 98 5.86 -3.18 12.94
CA VAL A 98 5.70 -1.76 13.31
C VAL A 98 5.60 -0.95 12.03
N THR A 99 4.66 -0.04 12.02
CA THR A 99 4.55 0.97 10.96
C THR A 99 4.41 2.33 11.60
N ALA A 100 5.27 3.26 11.20
CA ALA A 100 5.20 4.65 11.63
C ALA A 100 5.41 5.57 10.43
N ALA A 101 4.71 6.68 10.39
CA ALA A 101 4.95 7.72 9.42
C ALA A 101 4.64 9.10 10.00
N LEU A 102 5.44 10.07 9.57
CA LEU A 102 5.28 11.47 9.91
C LEU A 102 5.38 12.30 8.64
N GLY A 103 4.53 13.31 8.52
CA GLY A 103 4.54 14.22 7.39
C GLY A 103 4.24 15.65 7.81
N LEU A 104 4.83 16.58 7.08
CA LEU A 104 4.70 18.02 7.26
C LEU A 104 4.32 18.65 5.92
N ALA A 105 3.32 19.53 5.93
CA ALA A 105 2.90 20.29 4.78
C ALA A 105 3.03 21.79 5.06
N LEU A 106 3.95 22.45 4.39
CA LEU A 106 4.23 23.87 4.53
C LEU A 106 3.60 24.62 3.36
N PRO A 107 2.48 25.33 3.56
CA PRO A 107 1.89 26.20 2.54
C PRO A 107 2.72 27.48 2.38
N PHE A 108 2.83 27.98 1.15
CA PHE A 108 3.38 29.29 0.85
C PHE A 108 2.57 29.93 -0.30
N GLY A 109 1.58 30.70 0.07
CA GLY A 109 0.56 31.17 -0.88
C GLY A 109 -0.28 30.01 -1.43
N PRO A 110 -0.47 29.92 -2.77
CA PRO A 110 -1.18 28.81 -3.40
C PRO A 110 -0.35 27.53 -3.48
N ASP A 111 0.92 27.61 -3.19
CA ASP A 111 1.90 26.54 -3.35
C ASP A 111 2.10 25.75 -2.04
N ARG A 112 2.80 24.61 -2.14
CA ARG A 112 3.02 23.74 -0.98
C ARG A 112 4.29 22.93 -1.10
N ILE A 113 5.07 22.91 -0.02
CA ILE A 113 6.11 21.91 0.20
C ILE A 113 5.57 20.81 1.12
N THR A 114 5.89 19.56 0.82
CA THR A 114 5.57 18.41 1.68
C THR A 114 6.84 17.64 1.99
N LEU A 115 7.00 17.29 3.24
CA LEU A 115 8.07 16.43 3.74
C LEU A 115 7.44 15.21 4.39
N GLY A 116 8.09 14.06 4.32
CA GLY A 116 7.60 12.87 4.99
C GLY A 116 8.70 11.87 5.27
N ALA A 117 8.55 11.15 6.37
CA ALA A 117 9.37 10.02 6.75
C ALA A 117 8.47 8.86 7.17
N ALA A 118 8.86 7.64 6.84
CA ALA A 118 8.13 6.44 7.22
C ALA A 118 9.08 5.29 7.54
N HIS A 119 8.66 4.48 8.49
CA HIS A 119 9.26 3.22 8.85
C HIS A 119 8.18 2.13 8.77
N VAL A 120 8.43 1.06 8.04
CA VAL A 120 7.50 -0.06 7.86
C VAL A 120 8.25 -1.35 8.06
N SER A 121 7.81 -2.14 9.03
CA SER A 121 8.20 -3.54 9.18
C SER A 121 7.02 -4.41 8.73
N THR A 122 7.25 -5.29 7.77
CA THR A 122 6.21 -6.16 7.22
C THR A 122 6.77 -7.52 6.86
N ALA A 123 5.95 -8.55 6.95
CA ALA A 123 6.23 -9.83 6.35
C ALA A 123 5.73 -9.82 4.90
N GLN A 124 6.58 -10.17 3.97
CA GLN A 124 6.23 -10.23 2.56
C GLN A 124 6.11 -11.66 2.09
N THR A 125 4.98 -11.95 1.49
CA THR A 125 4.73 -13.22 0.80
C THR A 125 5.38 -13.23 -0.58
N ALA A 126 5.45 -14.38 -1.13
CA ALA A 126 6.27 -14.82 -2.26
C ALA A 126 6.17 -14.00 -3.56
N LEU A 127 5.10 -13.28 -3.89
CA LEU A 127 5.07 -12.42 -5.10
C LEU A 127 6.03 -11.23 -5.04
N GLY A 128 6.47 -10.88 -3.86
CA GLY A 128 7.51 -9.88 -3.69
C GLY A 128 8.92 -10.43 -3.71
N LEU A 129 9.15 -11.73 -3.38
CA LEU A 129 10.48 -12.30 -3.15
C LEU A 129 10.63 -13.73 -3.67
N ALA A 130 9.73 -14.16 -4.51
CA ALA A 130 9.52 -15.57 -4.88
C ALA A 130 10.65 -16.26 -5.61
N ALA A 131 11.81 -15.69 -5.70
CA ALA A 131 12.88 -16.34 -6.45
C ALA A 131 13.37 -17.66 -5.87
N ASN A 132 13.04 -18.03 -4.63
CA ASN A 132 13.85 -19.05 -3.96
C ASN A 132 13.13 -20.08 -3.09
N GLY A 133 11.89 -20.40 -3.31
CA GLY A 133 11.31 -21.62 -2.76
C GLY A 133 11.29 -21.75 -1.21
N GLY A 134 11.45 -20.65 -0.49
CA GLY A 134 11.38 -20.65 0.97
C GLY A 134 9.93 -20.50 1.43
N ALA A 135 9.53 -21.39 2.31
CA ALA A 135 8.15 -21.53 2.76
C ALA A 135 7.70 -20.46 3.77
N ALA A 136 8.60 -19.65 4.29
CA ALA A 136 8.29 -18.65 5.32
C ALA A 136 8.24 -17.23 4.74
N PRO A 137 7.30 -16.38 5.19
CA PRO A 137 7.31 -14.96 4.87
C PRO A 137 8.64 -14.33 5.31
N LEU A 138 9.20 -13.46 4.47
CA LEU A 138 10.41 -12.72 4.82
C LEU A 138 10.04 -11.42 5.52
N ASP A 139 10.62 -11.20 6.68
CA ASP A 139 10.50 -9.93 7.37
C ASP A 139 11.36 -8.88 6.65
N VAL A 140 10.69 -7.84 6.21
CA VAL A 140 11.30 -6.72 5.51
C VAL A 140 11.05 -5.44 6.27
N THR A 141 12.11 -4.68 6.46
CA THR A 141 12.05 -3.36 7.03
C THR A 141 12.32 -2.32 5.96
N THR A 142 11.41 -1.37 5.79
CA THR A 142 11.54 -0.25 4.86
C THR A 142 11.63 1.05 5.64
N ASP A 143 12.73 1.78 5.44
CA ASP A 143 12.85 3.18 5.84
C ASP A 143 12.69 4.06 4.60
N ALA A 144 11.80 5.02 4.64
CA ALA A 144 11.50 5.87 3.50
C ALA A 144 11.42 7.34 3.87
N GLY A 145 11.84 8.18 2.93
CA GLY A 145 11.65 9.63 3.00
C GLY A 145 11.03 10.16 1.71
N ARG A 146 10.33 11.26 1.81
CA ARG A 146 9.68 11.90 0.68
C ARG A 146 9.72 13.42 0.79
N ILE A 147 10.01 14.07 -0.35
CA ILE A 147 9.94 15.51 -0.52
C ILE A 147 9.01 15.77 -1.71
N GLY A 148 8.10 16.73 -1.57
CA GLY A 148 7.20 17.14 -2.63
C GLY A 148 7.07 18.65 -2.70
N LEU A 149 6.91 19.15 -3.92
CA LEU A 149 6.64 20.55 -4.24
C LEU A 149 5.42 20.60 -5.15
N ARG A 150 4.45 21.44 -4.85
CA ARG A 150 3.34 21.78 -5.74
C ARG A 150 3.39 23.27 -6.01
N LEU A 151 3.31 23.65 -7.29
CA LEU A 151 3.31 25.01 -7.79
C LEU A 151 2.09 25.22 -8.69
N GLY A 152 1.35 26.30 -8.47
CA GLY A 152 0.24 26.72 -9.32
C GLY A 152 0.71 27.72 -10.37
N PHE A 153 0.48 27.44 -11.64
CA PHE A 153 0.83 28.31 -12.78
C PHE A 153 -0.43 28.67 -13.59
N GLY A 154 -1.29 29.48 -13.03
CA GLY A 154 -2.52 29.89 -13.71
C GLY A 154 -3.43 28.69 -14.07
N ALA A 155 -3.39 28.26 -15.34
CA ALA A 155 -4.20 27.15 -15.85
C ALA A 155 -3.62 25.75 -15.52
N PHE A 156 -2.45 25.67 -14.91
CA PHE A 156 -1.76 24.40 -14.65
C PHE A 156 -1.26 24.30 -13.21
N ASP A 157 -1.24 23.10 -12.71
CA ASP A 157 -0.57 22.69 -11.47
C ASP A 157 0.63 21.81 -11.82
N ALA A 158 1.82 22.20 -11.40
CA ALA A 158 3.01 21.37 -11.46
C ALA A 158 3.28 20.73 -10.10
N THR A 159 3.57 19.45 -10.09
CA THR A 159 3.98 18.74 -8.89
C THR A 159 5.30 18.01 -9.14
N ALA A 160 6.29 18.28 -8.32
CA ALA A 160 7.54 17.52 -8.29
C ALA A 160 7.61 16.72 -6.97
N ARG A 161 8.05 15.47 -7.05
CA ARG A 161 8.20 14.61 -5.88
C ARG A 161 9.46 13.77 -6.00
N VAL A 162 10.17 13.65 -4.89
CA VAL A 162 11.29 12.72 -4.75
C VAL A 162 10.98 11.80 -3.58
N TRP A 163 11.15 10.52 -3.82
CA TRP A 163 11.05 9.47 -2.82
C TRP A 163 12.37 8.73 -2.77
N PHE A 164 12.83 8.42 -1.58
CA PHE A 164 13.98 7.57 -1.33
C PHE A 164 13.62 6.57 -0.24
N GLY A 165 14.07 5.35 -0.39
CA GLY A 165 13.79 4.27 0.55
C GLY A 165 14.93 3.28 0.60
N ARG A 166 15.03 2.62 1.74
CA ARG A 166 15.93 1.49 1.96
C ARG A 166 15.14 0.34 2.54
N ASP A 167 15.14 -0.75 1.81
CA ASP A 167 14.60 -2.01 2.27
C ASP A 167 15.73 -2.89 2.80
N ARG A 168 15.51 -3.51 3.95
CA ARG A 168 16.40 -4.51 4.55
C ARG A 168 15.62 -5.77 4.76
N VAL A 169 16.21 -6.90 4.37
CA VAL A 169 15.66 -8.23 4.63
C VAL A 169 16.30 -8.74 5.92
N ALA A 170 15.49 -9.20 6.87
CA ALA A 170 15.99 -9.72 8.13
C ALA A 170 16.87 -10.95 7.91
N ALA A 171 18.03 -10.97 8.57
CA ALA A 171 19.07 -11.98 8.42
C ALA A 171 18.76 -13.34 9.07
N GLY A 172 17.52 -13.60 9.44
CA GLY A 172 17.11 -14.85 10.14
C GLY A 172 16.97 -16.08 9.25
N GLY A 173 17.00 -15.90 7.94
CA GLY A 173 17.10 -16.99 6.98
C GLY A 173 18.23 -16.67 6.02
N VAL A 174 19.19 -17.56 5.86
CA VAL A 174 20.06 -17.60 4.69
C VAL A 174 19.12 -17.76 3.50
N GLY A 175 18.51 -16.63 3.23
CA GLY A 175 17.33 -16.73 2.49
C GLY A 175 17.59 -16.48 1.07
N PRO A 176 16.67 -16.77 0.51
CA PRO A 176 16.32 -16.85 -0.87
C PRO A 176 16.06 -15.49 -1.49
N ALA A 177 16.14 -14.38 -0.78
CA ALA A 177 16.02 -13.06 -1.38
C ALA A 177 17.14 -12.72 -2.38
N GLY A 178 18.27 -13.42 -2.31
CA GLY A 178 19.39 -13.13 -3.19
C GLY A 178 20.05 -11.77 -2.97
N PHE A 179 19.61 -10.99 -1.98
CA PHE A 179 20.21 -9.71 -1.59
C PHE A 179 19.95 -9.40 -0.10
N GLY A 180 20.84 -8.59 0.51
CA GLY A 180 20.71 -8.19 1.92
C GLY A 180 19.91 -6.89 2.10
N SER A 181 20.12 -5.93 1.22
CA SER A 181 19.36 -4.68 1.24
C SER A 181 19.19 -4.08 -0.16
N ARG A 182 18.19 -3.23 -0.29
CA ARG A 182 17.89 -2.49 -1.52
C ARG A 182 17.69 -1.02 -1.21
N THR A 183 18.32 -0.14 -1.98
CA THR A 183 18.07 1.30 -1.93
C THR A 183 17.35 1.72 -3.21
N ILE A 184 16.27 2.48 -3.06
CA ILE A 184 15.44 2.95 -4.16
C ILE A 184 15.37 4.47 -4.08
N THR A 185 15.62 5.14 -5.20
CA THR A 185 15.36 6.58 -5.34
C THR A 185 14.45 6.78 -6.54
N ARG A 186 13.39 7.56 -6.37
CA ARG A 186 12.43 7.88 -7.43
C ARG A 186 12.14 9.35 -7.46
N GLY A 187 12.14 9.92 -8.66
CA GLY A 187 11.65 11.25 -8.94
C GLY A 187 10.41 11.19 -9.82
N GLN A 188 9.48 12.09 -9.59
CA GLN A 188 8.29 12.26 -10.40
C GLN A 188 8.01 13.74 -10.60
N VAL A 189 7.72 14.13 -11.84
CA VAL A 189 7.17 15.44 -12.17
C VAL A 189 5.84 15.21 -12.87
N ALA A 190 4.81 15.89 -12.41
CA ALA A 190 3.48 15.87 -13.02
C ALA A 190 3.08 17.31 -13.39
N LEU A 191 2.50 17.46 -14.54
CA LEU A 191 1.82 18.68 -14.99
C LEU A 191 0.35 18.30 -15.21
N GLU A 192 -0.54 19.02 -14.55
CA GLU A 192 -1.97 18.78 -14.57
C GLU A 192 -2.69 20.11 -14.86
N THR A 193 -3.75 20.10 -15.67
CA THR A 193 -4.58 21.30 -15.81
C THR A 193 -5.25 21.63 -14.48
N ALA A 194 -5.33 22.93 -14.15
CA ALA A 194 -5.82 23.41 -12.85
C ALA A 194 -7.26 22.97 -12.57
N ASP A 195 -7.62 22.95 -11.29
CA ASP A 195 -8.96 22.58 -10.83
C ASP A 195 -10.05 23.46 -11.46
N GLY A 196 -11.16 22.83 -11.84
CA GLY A 196 -12.33 23.48 -12.43
C GLY A 196 -12.75 22.91 -13.79
N ALA A 197 -11.85 22.25 -14.50
CA ALA A 197 -12.18 21.55 -15.73
C ALA A 197 -12.91 20.22 -15.42
N PRO A 198 -13.91 19.82 -16.22
CA PRO A 198 -14.58 18.51 -16.06
C PRO A 198 -13.64 17.34 -16.33
N LEU A 199 -12.63 17.54 -17.15
CA LEU A 199 -11.52 16.63 -17.40
C LEU A 199 -10.21 17.40 -17.21
N ARG A 200 -9.34 16.89 -16.35
CA ARG A 200 -7.99 17.42 -16.15
C ARG A 200 -6.99 16.57 -16.90
N GLU A 201 -6.26 17.17 -17.79
CA GLU A 201 -5.18 16.52 -18.51
C GLU A 201 -3.97 16.35 -17.59
N LEU A 202 -3.29 15.23 -17.72
CA LEU A 202 -2.13 14.88 -16.90
C LEU A 202 -0.99 14.39 -17.79
N LEU A 203 0.16 15.04 -17.64
CA LEU A 203 1.44 14.55 -18.14
C LEU A 203 2.33 14.19 -16.96
N LEU A 204 2.94 13.01 -16.99
CA LEU A 204 3.71 12.48 -15.90
C LEU A 204 5.06 11.96 -16.39
N LEU A 205 6.14 12.46 -15.82
CA LEU A 205 7.49 11.97 -16.00
C LEU A 205 7.95 11.31 -14.71
N ARG A 206 8.44 10.07 -14.78
CA ARG A 206 9.04 9.34 -13.66
C ARG A 206 10.46 8.92 -14.01
N ALA A 207 11.35 9.03 -13.04
CA ALA A 207 12.70 8.48 -13.14
C ALA A 207 13.03 7.76 -11.82
N GLY A 208 13.82 6.69 -11.89
CA GLY A 208 14.16 5.93 -10.71
C GLY A 208 15.48 5.20 -10.85
N THR A 209 16.07 4.90 -9.69
CA THR A 209 17.22 4.01 -9.57
C THR A 209 16.97 3.02 -8.43
N THR A 210 17.38 1.78 -8.65
CA THR A 210 17.36 0.73 -7.62
C THR A 210 18.75 0.16 -7.53
N ARG A 211 19.31 0.07 -6.33
CA ARG A 211 20.61 -0.51 -6.04
C ARG A 211 20.48 -1.62 -5.04
N TYR A 212 21.12 -2.74 -5.28
CA TYR A 212 21.11 -3.91 -4.42
C TYR A 212 22.46 -4.07 -3.73
N ALA A 213 22.47 -4.27 -2.43
CA ALA A 213 23.67 -4.59 -1.66
C ALA A 213 23.62 -6.05 -1.20
N GLY A 214 24.73 -6.76 -1.36
CA GLY A 214 24.82 -8.18 -1.02
C GLY A 214 24.04 -9.09 -1.98
N ALA A 215 23.83 -8.66 -3.22
CA ALA A 215 23.25 -9.53 -4.25
C ALA A 215 24.18 -10.69 -4.57
N LEU A 216 23.63 -11.92 -4.57
CA LEU A 216 24.40 -13.12 -4.90
C LEU A 216 24.60 -13.18 -6.43
N PRO A 217 25.79 -13.62 -6.90
CA PRO A 217 26.02 -13.87 -8.31
C PRO A 217 24.96 -14.84 -8.88
N GLY A 218 24.38 -14.50 -10.02
CA GLY A 218 23.35 -15.32 -10.67
C GLY A 218 21.95 -15.23 -10.06
N SER A 219 21.73 -14.43 -9.02
CA SER A 219 20.40 -14.22 -8.42
C SER A 219 19.44 -13.43 -9.31
N GLY A 220 19.93 -12.80 -10.37
CA GLY A 220 19.16 -11.92 -11.25
C GLY A 220 18.90 -10.53 -10.67
N PHE A 221 19.29 -10.25 -9.42
CA PHE A 221 19.19 -8.92 -8.81
C PHE A 221 20.36 -8.05 -9.24
N ALA A 222 20.09 -7.07 -10.06
CA ALA A 222 21.08 -6.12 -10.57
C ALA A 222 20.60 -4.69 -10.39
N ASP A 223 21.54 -3.78 -10.19
CA ASP A 223 21.25 -2.36 -10.17
C ASP A 223 20.49 -1.94 -11.43
N SER A 224 19.55 -1.05 -11.29
CA SER A 224 18.72 -0.61 -12.41
C SER A 224 18.44 0.88 -12.37
N SER A 225 18.14 1.42 -13.54
CA SER A 225 17.59 2.76 -13.72
C SER A 225 16.38 2.70 -14.62
N SER A 226 15.37 3.53 -14.35
CA SER A 226 14.17 3.62 -15.16
C SER A 226 13.81 5.06 -15.50
N LEU A 227 13.14 5.22 -16.66
CA LEU A 227 12.54 6.47 -17.10
C LEU A 227 11.22 6.15 -17.77
N ALA A 228 10.13 6.73 -17.25
CA ALA A 228 8.79 6.57 -17.80
C ALA A 228 8.19 7.91 -18.18
N VAL A 229 7.48 7.92 -19.30
CA VAL A 229 6.64 9.03 -19.75
C VAL A 229 5.23 8.53 -19.90
N LEU A 230 4.30 9.14 -19.17
CA LEU A 230 2.89 8.76 -19.17
C LEU A 230 2.05 10.00 -19.42
N ALA A 231 0.95 9.80 -20.13
CA ALA A 231 -0.07 10.83 -20.35
C ALA A 231 -1.46 10.25 -20.06
N GLY A 232 -2.38 11.11 -19.72
CA GLY A 232 -3.73 10.69 -19.41
C GLY A 232 -4.61 11.81 -18.90
N GLY A 233 -5.59 11.46 -18.08
CA GLY A 233 -6.50 12.44 -17.51
C GLY A 233 -7.21 11.96 -16.28
N VAL A 234 -7.81 12.92 -15.58
CA VAL A 234 -8.61 12.72 -14.37
C VAL A 234 -9.93 13.46 -14.53
N THR A 235 -11.04 12.79 -14.29
CA THR A 235 -12.35 13.49 -14.27
C THR A 235 -12.48 14.34 -13.01
N GLY A 236 -13.20 15.47 -13.15
CA GLY A 236 -13.45 16.38 -12.04
C GLY A 236 -14.29 15.75 -10.92
N ALA A 237 -14.20 16.31 -9.72
CA ALA A 237 -14.79 15.76 -8.48
C ALA A 237 -16.34 15.87 -8.36
N ARG A 238 -17.03 16.44 -9.35
CA ARG A 238 -18.50 16.68 -9.28
C ARG A 238 -19.36 15.55 -9.85
N ALA A 239 -18.74 14.53 -10.44
CA ALA A 239 -19.47 13.39 -10.98
C ALA A 239 -19.69 12.31 -9.93
N LEU A 240 -20.75 11.50 -10.08
CA LEU A 240 -20.97 10.29 -9.28
C LEU A 240 -19.80 9.29 -9.40
N TRP A 241 -18.93 9.52 -10.35
CA TRP A 241 -17.74 8.74 -10.60
C TRP A 241 -16.53 9.64 -10.82
N ARG A 242 -15.39 9.18 -10.38
CA ARG A 242 -14.08 9.77 -10.62
C ARG A 242 -13.21 8.74 -11.30
N LEU A 243 -12.76 9.06 -12.50
CA LEU A 243 -11.88 8.20 -13.29
C LEU A 243 -10.54 8.88 -13.47
N ARG A 244 -9.47 8.14 -13.22
CA ARG A 244 -8.11 8.49 -13.59
C ARG A 244 -7.57 7.41 -14.51
N VAL A 245 -7.09 7.80 -15.68
CA VAL A 245 -6.42 6.90 -16.62
C VAL A 245 -5.09 7.54 -17.01
N VAL A 246 -4.02 6.79 -16.84
CA VAL A 246 -2.68 7.21 -17.22
C VAL A 246 -1.99 6.03 -17.88
N GLY A 247 -1.46 6.23 -19.09
CA GLY A 247 -0.74 5.20 -19.84
C GLY A 247 0.50 5.77 -20.53
N GLY A 248 1.47 4.90 -20.77
CA GLY A 248 2.71 5.29 -21.41
C GLY A 248 3.73 4.18 -21.52
N ALA A 249 4.98 4.57 -21.62
CA ALA A 249 6.10 3.66 -21.77
C ALA A 249 7.17 3.92 -20.69
N GLU A 250 7.78 2.87 -20.20
CA GLU A 250 8.90 2.90 -19.28
C GLU A 250 10.08 2.17 -19.90
N ARG A 251 11.22 2.85 -19.96
CA ARG A 251 12.51 2.25 -20.33
C ARG A 251 13.26 1.87 -19.06
N ILE A 252 13.72 0.62 -19.00
CA ILE A 252 14.53 0.12 -17.89
C ILE A 252 15.89 -0.31 -18.43
N ARG A 253 16.93 0.06 -17.71
CA ARG A 253 18.31 -0.36 -17.94
C ARG A 253 18.80 -1.09 -16.69
N TYR A 254 19.37 -2.25 -16.89
CA TYR A 254 20.01 -3.04 -15.83
C TYR A 254 21.54 -2.96 -15.98
N ALA A 255 22.23 -3.04 -14.85
CA ALA A 255 23.68 -3.20 -14.81
C ALA A 255 24.09 -4.57 -15.39
N GLU A 256 25.37 -4.73 -15.62
CA GLU A 256 25.94 -5.98 -16.11
C GLU A 256 25.57 -7.18 -15.20
N GLY A 257 25.23 -8.30 -15.79
CA GLY A 257 24.73 -9.48 -15.08
C GLY A 257 23.24 -9.47 -14.74
N GLY A 258 22.53 -8.38 -15.02
CA GLY A 258 21.09 -8.29 -14.86
C GLY A 258 20.28 -8.76 -16.06
N PRO A 259 18.94 -8.67 -15.98
CA PRO A 259 18.04 -8.97 -17.10
C PRO A 259 18.29 -8.06 -18.30
N ALA A 260 17.78 -8.45 -19.47
CA ALA A 260 17.85 -7.61 -20.65
C ALA A 260 17.14 -6.27 -20.43
N SER A 261 17.85 -5.18 -20.75
CA SER A 261 17.25 -3.83 -20.74
C SER A 261 16.17 -3.72 -21.81
N GLY A 262 15.11 -2.99 -21.55
CA GLY A 262 13.98 -2.92 -22.47
C GLY A 262 13.04 -1.75 -22.25
N ILE A 263 11.97 -1.74 -23.05
CA ILE A 263 10.87 -0.82 -22.94
C ILE A 263 9.60 -1.63 -22.65
N ALA A 264 8.82 -1.20 -21.68
CA ALA A 264 7.54 -1.80 -21.33
C ALA A 264 6.41 -0.77 -21.39
N VAL A 265 5.23 -1.23 -21.80
CA VAL A 265 4.00 -0.45 -21.64
C VAL A 265 3.59 -0.50 -20.18
N VAL A 266 3.34 0.68 -19.60
CA VAL A 266 2.97 0.86 -18.20
C VAL A 266 1.74 1.77 -18.11
N GLY A 267 0.99 1.67 -17.02
CA GLY A 267 -0.17 2.51 -16.82
C GLY A 267 -0.90 2.21 -15.53
N ASP A 268 -1.76 3.17 -15.18
CA ASP A 268 -2.62 3.09 -14.01
C ASP A 268 -4.03 3.53 -14.42
N LEU A 269 -5.06 2.79 -13.98
CA LEU A 269 -6.45 3.17 -14.04
C LEU A 269 -7.01 3.09 -12.61
N ALA A 270 -7.67 4.16 -12.19
CA ALA A 270 -8.40 4.19 -10.93
C ALA A 270 -9.80 4.75 -11.19
N LEU A 271 -10.82 3.97 -10.87
CA LEU A 271 -12.22 4.36 -10.94
C LEU A 271 -12.80 4.34 -9.53
N GLN A 272 -13.43 5.42 -9.14
CA GLN A 272 -14.26 5.52 -7.96
C GLN A 272 -15.68 5.85 -8.42
N TRP A 273 -16.64 5.02 -8.05
CA TRP A 273 -18.03 5.19 -8.41
C TRP A 273 -18.91 5.14 -7.17
N THR A 274 -19.72 6.19 -6.99
CA THR A 274 -20.65 6.35 -5.85
C THR A 274 -22.04 6.61 -6.41
N PRO A 275 -22.74 5.54 -6.90
CA PRO A 275 -24.07 5.70 -7.50
C PRO A 275 -25.09 6.25 -6.52
N ASP A 276 -24.84 6.03 -5.25
CA ASP A 276 -25.67 6.33 -4.11
C ASP A 276 -24.76 6.70 -2.93
N PRO A 277 -25.15 7.60 -1.99
CA PRO A 277 -24.36 7.92 -0.80
C PRO A 277 -24.03 6.72 0.09
N LEU A 278 -24.77 5.62 -0.04
CA LEU A 278 -24.58 4.41 0.74
C LEU A 278 -23.66 3.38 0.07
N ILE A 279 -23.39 3.53 -1.22
CA ILE A 279 -22.65 2.55 -2.02
C ILE A 279 -21.40 3.21 -2.61
N ALA A 280 -20.26 2.56 -2.46
CA ALA A 280 -19.00 2.94 -3.07
C ALA A 280 -18.34 1.74 -3.76
N VAL A 281 -17.91 1.95 -4.99
CA VAL A 281 -17.16 0.98 -5.78
C VAL A 281 -15.84 1.60 -6.18
N ASP A 282 -14.74 0.92 -5.88
CA ASP A 282 -13.38 1.32 -6.26
C ASP A 282 -12.77 0.24 -7.16
N LEU A 283 -12.27 0.62 -8.33
CA LEU A 283 -11.50 -0.24 -9.23
C LEU A 283 -10.13 0.40 -9.44
N ASP A 284 -9.09 -0.37 -9.15
CA ASP A 284 -7.71 0.02 -9.40
C ASP A 284 -7.03 -1.04 -10.29
N LEU A 285 -6.50 -0.63 -11.42
CA LEU A 285 -5.66 -1.44 -12.29
C LEU A 285 -4.32 -0.76 -12.43
N SER A 286 -3.23 -1.49 -12.25
CA SER A 286 -1.91 -0.95 -12.49
C SER A 286 -1.02 -1.96 -13.20
N ARG A 287 -0.20 -1.47 -14.11
CA ARG A 287 0.83 -2.23 -14.81
C ARG A 287 2.15 -1.49 -14.71
N ARG A 288 3.11 -2.14 -14.09
CA ARG A 288 4.44 -1.56 -13.81
C ARG A 288 5.53 -2.51 -14.25
N ALA A 289 6.65 -1.94 -14.66
CA ALA A 289 7.81 -2.72 -15.07
C ALA A 289 8.93 -2.63 -14.01
N GLY A 290 9.70 -3.68 -13.90
CA GLY A 290 10.90 -3.72 -13.07
C GLY A 290 10.66 -3.71 -11.57
N ALA A 291 11.59 -3.11 -10.84
CA ALA A 291 11.60 -3.06 -9.38
C ALA A 291 10.50 -2.19 -8.76
N ASP A 292 9.62 -1.58 -9.56
CA ASP A 292 8.56 -0.68 -9.09
C ASP A 292 7.38 -1.39 -8.45
N GLY A 293 7.21 -2.66 -8.70
CA GLY A 293 6.08 -3.47 -8.24
C GLY A 293 6.24 -4.11 -6.85
N GLY A 294 7.08 -3.59 -5.99
CA GLY A 294 7.44 -4.25 -4.74
C GLY A 294 8.77 -4.98 -4.89
N PHE A 295 8.94 -6.15 -4.25
CA PHE A 295 10.14 -6.97 -4.40
C PHE A 295 10.13 -7.86 -5.67
N GLY A 296 9.48 -7.40 -6.76
CA GLY A 296 9.43 -8.13 -8.02
C GLY A 296 10.85 -8.48 -8.52
N VAL A 297 10.95 -9.62 -9.14
CA VAL A 297 12.20 -10.04 -9.81
C VAL A 297 12.55 -9.00 -10.87
N PRO A 298 13.80 -8.51 -10.92
CA PRO A 298 14.23 -7.61 -11.97
C PRO A 298 13.85 -8.13 -13.35
N GLY A 299 13.37 -7.27 -14.24
CA GLY A 299 12.90 -7.68 -15.57
C GLY A 299 11.46 -8.16 -15.64
N SER A 300 10.76 -8.27 -14.52
CA SER A 300 9.33 -8.64 -14.51
C SER A 300 8.42 -7.46 -14.81
N ILE A 301 7.24 -7.75 -15.33
CA ILE A 301 6.12 -6.82 -15.41
C ILE A 301 5.09 -7.30 -14.40
N LEU A 302 4.71 -6.43 -13.47
CA LEU A 302 3.67 -6.71 -12.48
C LEU A 302 2.37 -6.00 -12.89
N THR A 303 1.31 -6.77 -13.04
CA THR A 303 -0.05 -6.26 -13.16
C THR A 303 -0.76 -6.48 -11.82
N THR A 304 -1.41 -5.45 -11.32
CA THR A 304 -2.21 -5.51 -10.10
C THR A 304 -3.61 -5.01 -10.42
N GLU A 305 -4.60 -5.76 -10.02
CA GLU A 305 -6.01 -5.47 -10.20
C GLU A 305 -6.66 -5.51 -8.81
N ARG A 306 -7.53 -4.54 -8.53
CA ARG A 306 -8.28 -4.49 -7.28
C ARG A 306 -9.67 -3.94 -7.53
N LEU A 307 -10.66 -4.64 -7.02
CA LEU A 307 -12.05 -4.22 -6.97
C LEU A 307 -12.49 -4.16 -5.51
N GLY A 308 -13.01 -3.03 -5.11
CA GLY A 308 -13.56 -2.79 -3.79
C GLY A 308 -15.03 -2.38 -3.85
N LEU A 309 -15.85 -2.99 -3.00
CA LEU A 309 -17.23 -2.60 -2.75
C LEU A 309 -17.40 -2.28 -1.28
N ALA A 310 -18.09 -1.18 -0.98
CA ALA A 310 -18.53 -0.82 0.36
C ALA A 310 -19.99 -0.40 0.30
N GLU A 311 -20.80 -0.91 1.23
CA GLU A 311 -22.22 -0.60 1.36
C GLU A 311 -22.56 -0.28 2.81
N SER A 312 -23.16 0.89 3.04
CA SER A 312 -23.67 1.35 4.32
C SER A 312 -25.13 0.87 4.46
N TYR A 313 -25.30 -0.35 4.98
CA TYR A 313 -26.63 -0.96 5.13
C TYR A 313 -27.49 -0.26 6.19
N ALA A 314 -26.86 0.18 7.27
CA ALA A 314 -27.48 0.95 8.33
C ALA A 314 -26.50 2.00 8.84
N ARG A 315 -26.96 2.96 9.65
CA ARG A 315 -26.15 4.04 10.20
C ARG A 315 -24.92 3.57 10.98
N ASP A 316 -24.98 2.37 11.52
CA ASP A 316 -23.96 1.74 12.36
C ASP A 316 -23.36 0.46 11.73
N LEU A 317 -23.79 0.07 10.52
CA LEU A 317 -23.39 -1.17 9.86
C LEU A 317 -22.93 -0.92 8.43
N LEU A 318 -21.66 -1.23 8.16
CA LEU A 318 -21.02 -1.16 6.86
C LEU A 318 -20.54 -2.54 6.43
N PHE A 319 -20.88 -2.96 5.23
CA PHE A 319 -20.32 -4.15 4.57
C PHE A 319 -19.21 -3.76 3.60
N THR A 320 -18.22 -4.62 3.47
CA THR A 320 -17.11 -4.43 2.52
C THR A 320 -16.74 -5.74 1.87
N VAL A 321 -16.45 -5.66 0.57
CA VAL A 321 -15.85 -6.77 -0.20
C VAL A 321 -14.67 -6.20 -0.98
N ASP A 322 -13.52 -6.88 -0.88
CA ASP A 322 -12.32 -6.59 -1.67
C ASP A 322 -11.92 -7.83 -2.46
N VAL A 323 -11.66 -7.63 -3.73
CA VAL A 323 -11.02 -8.62 -4.58
C VAL A 323 -9.75 -8.00 -5.12
N ALA A 324 -8.64 -8.68 -4.98
CA ALA A 324 -7.38 -8.25 -5.58
C ALA A 324 -6.75 -9.41 -6.34
N ALA A 325 -6.11 -9.10 -7.45
CA ALA A 325 -5.32 -10.04 -8.21
C ALA A 325 -3.97 -9.40 -8.56
N ARG A 326 -2.93 -10.22 -8.55
CA ARG A 326 -1.58 -9.83 -8.94
C ARG A 326 -1.03 -10.88 -9.90
N GLN A 327 -0.51 -10.40 -11.01
CA GLN A 327 0.11 -11.26 -12.01
C GLN A 327 1.51 -10.74 -12.32
N GLY A 328 2.48 -11.63 -12.30
CA GLY A 328 3.86 -11.29 -12.57
C GLY A 328 4.65 -12.47 -13.10
N ARG A 329 5.93 -12.28 -13.35
CA ARG A 329 6.85 -13.37 -13.65
C ARG A 329 7.81 -13.59 -12.50
N VAL A 330 7.97 -14.85 -12.11
CA VAL A 330 8.87 -15.29 -11.08
C VAL A 330 9.79 -16.34 -11.68
N SER A 331 11.10 -16.10 -11.66
CA SER A 331 12.08 -17.04 -12.26
C SER A 331 11.74 -17.47 -13.70
N GLY A 332 11.16 -16.54 -14.50
CA GLY A 332 10.76 -16.82 -15.89
C GLY A 332 9.36 -17.43 -16.04
N HIS A 333 8.74 -17.91 -14.98
CA HIS A 333 7.39 -18.48 -14.97
C HIS A 333 6.34 -17.42 -14.62
N ALA A 334 5.17 -17.53 -15.22
CA ALA A 334 4.04 -16.68 -14.83
C ALA A 334 3.54 -17.12 -13.45
N ALA A 335 3.37 -16.16 -12.55
CA ALA A 335 2.82 -16.38 -11.22
C ALA A 335 1.60 -15.50 -11.01
N THR A 336 0.59 -16.04 -10.34
CA THR A 336 -0.65 -15.32 -10.04
C THR A 336 -1.02 -15.50 -8.57
N GLU A 337 -1.43 -14.41 -7.96
CA GLU A 337 -2.07 -14.39 -6.65
C GLU A 337 -3.40 -13.68 -6.76
N ALA A 338 -4.43 -14.26 -6.18
CA ALA A 338 -5.75 -13.63 -6.06
C ALA A 338 -6.21 -13.75 -4.62
N ASP A 339 -6.74 -12.66 -4.09
CA ASP A 339 -7.34 -12.62 -2.76
C ASP A 339 -8.72 -12.00 -2.77
N VAL A 340 -9.60 -12.55 -1.95
CA VAL A 340 -10.94 -12.03 -1.69
C VAL A 340 -11.06 -11.82 -0.19
N THR A 341 -11.47 -10.64 0.22
CA THR A 341 -11.77 -10.32 1.62
C THR A 341 -13.17 -9.75 1.72
N ALA A 342 -14.01 -10.35 2.54
CA ALA A 342 -15.31 -9.84 2.90
C ALA A 342 -15.34 -9.49 4.38
N GLY A 343 -16.03 -8.43 4.76
CA GLY A 343 -16.11 -8.01 6.14
C GLY A 343 -17.30 -7.11 6.42
N ALA A 344 -17.57 -6.93 7.70
CA ALA A 344 -18.52 -5.93 8.17
C ALA A 344 -17.85 -5.07 9.25
N LEU A 345 -18.32 -3.84 9.38
CA LEU A 345 -18.02 -2.97 10.49
C LEU A 345 -19.33 -2.62 11.18
N TRP A 346 -19.50 -3.12 12.38
CA TRP A 346 -20.65 -2.80 13.22
C TRP A 346 -20.23 -1.94 14.40
N ARG A 347 -20.81 -0.75 14.48
CA ARG A 347 -20.58 0.18 15.58
C ARG A 347 -21.46 -0.20 16.74
N LEU A 348 -20.87 -0.72 17.81
CA LEU A 348 -21.58 -1.08 19.05
C LEU A 348 -21.82 0.13 19.94
N SER A 349 -20.89 1.10 19.91
CA SER A 349 -21.00 2.37 20.63
C SER A 349 -20.18 3.46 19.91
N ARG A 350 -20.11 4.66 20.47
CA ARG A 350 -19.25 5.73 19.95
C ARG A 350 -17.77 5.35 19.96
N ALA A 351 -17.36 4.60 20.98
CA ALA A 351 -15.96 4.24 21.19
C ALA A 351 -15.61 2.81 20.73
N VAL A 352 -16.60 1.94 20.49
CA VAL A 352 -16.36 0.53 20.24
C VAL A 352 -17.02 0.08 18.94
N SER A 353 -16.27 -0.61 18.10
CA SER A 353 -16.79 -1.28 16.92
C SER A 353 -16.33 -2.73 16.86
N PHE A 354 -17.18 -3.58 16.29
CA PHE A 354 -16.93 -4.99 16.03
C PHE A 354 -16.74 -5.19 14.51
N ARG A 355 -15.75 -5.99 14.11
CA ARG A 355 -15.38 -6.19 12.71
C ARG A 355 -15.11 -7.67 12.42
N PRO A 356 -16.12 -8.45 12.06
CA PRO A 356 -15.90 -9.77 11.48
C PRO A 356 -15.35 -9.61 10.05
N SER A 357 -14.42 -10.46 9.68
CA SER A 357 -13.91 -10.56 8.31
C SER A 357 -13.51 -11.99 7.98
N ALA A 358 -13.66 -12.33 6.70
CA ALA A 358 -13.18 -13.56 6.11
C ALA A 358 -12.33 -13.21 4.89
N SER A 359 -11.19 -13.85 4.74
CA SER A 359 -10.35 -13.73 3.56
C SER A 359 -9.99 -15.08 3.00
N PHE A 360 -9.85 -15.14 1.69
CA PHE A 360 -9.43 -16.32 0.96
C PHE A 360 -8.41 -15.89 -0.11
N ALA A 361 -7.26 -16.55 -0.11
CA ALA A 361 -6.18 -16.30 -1.08
C ALA A 361 -5.91 -17.57 -1.88
N LEU A 362 -5.72 -17.39 -3.19
CA LEU A 362 -5.28 -18.40 -4.15
C LEU A 362 -3.93 -17.99 -4.70
N ARG A 363 -3.01 -18.95 -4.75
CA ARG A 363 -1.65 -18.74 -5.29
C ARG A 363 -1.36 -19.82 -6.31
N HIS A 364 -1.00 -19.42 -7.51
CA HIS A 364 -0.65 -20.33 -8.60
C HIS A 364 0.78 -20.05 -9.05
N ASP A 365 1.55 -21.12 -9.22
CA ASP A 365 2.96 -21.10 -9.66
C ASP A 365 3.90 -20.25 -8.78
N LEU A 366 3.55 -20.10 -7.49
CA LEU A 366 4.39 -19.46 -6.49
C LEU A 366 5.15 -20.51 -5.67
N PRO A 367 6.46 -20.67 -5.89
CA PRO A 367 7.26 -21.64 -5.15
C PRO A 367 7.20 -21.41 -3.65
N GLY A 368 6.97 -22.46 -2.87
CA GLY A 368 7.01 -22.43 -1.42
C GLY A 368 5.83 -21.79 -0.71
N SER A 369 4.81 -21.34 -1.44
CA SER A 369 3.56 -20.84 -0.83
C SER A 369 2.48 -21.93 -0.82
N ALA A 370 1.62 -21.90 0.19
CA ALA A 370 0.41 -22.70 0.17
C ALA A 370 -0.45 -22.26 -1.03
N PRO A 371 -1.01 -23.22 -1.81
CA PRO A 371 -1.79 -22.87 -3.00
C PRO A 371 -3.08 -22.14 -2.65
N HIS A 372 -3.56 -22.29 -1.42
CA HIS A 372 -4.73 -21.59 -0.90
C HIS A 372 -4.55 -21.31 0.59
N GLU A 373 -5.14 -20.21 1.03
CA GLU A 373 -5.17 -19.80 2.43
C GLU A 373 -6.55 -19.22 2.73
N ALA A 374 -7.16 -19.63 3.81
CA ALA A 374 -8.41 -19.05 4.31
C ALA A 374 -8.21 -18.56 5.74
N ARG A 375 -8.70 -17.35 6.02
CA ARG A 375 -8.60 -16.71 7.31
C ARG A 375 -9.96 -16.17 7.73
N LEU A 376 -10.36 -16.45 8.96
CA LEU A 376 -11.54 -15.87 9.59
C LEU A 376 -11.10 -15.07 10.81
N MET A 377 -11.50 -13.80 10.89
CA MET A 377 -11.11 -12.90 11.97
C MET A 377 -12.31 -12.21 12.58
N LEU A 378 -12.28 -12.07 13.87
CA LEU A 378 -13.20 -11.25 14.67
C LEU A 378 -12.38 -10.17 15.36
N SER A 379 -12.67 -8.92 15.09
CA SER A 379 -11.95 -7.77 15.65
C SER A 379 -12.85 -6.96 16.57
N LEU A 380 -12.37 -6.60 17.73
CA LEU A 380 -12.93 -5.57 18.58
C LEU A 380 -12.01 -4.35 18.53
N VAL A 381 -12.55 -3.21 18.11
CA VAL A 381 -11.79 -1.98 17.94
C VAL A 381 -12.31 -0.94 18.91
N TRP A 382 -11.43 -0.44 19.74
CA TRP A 382 -11.69 0.67 20.66
C TRP A 382 -11.00 1.94 20.15
N THR A 383 -11.78 3.04 20.13
CA THR A 383 -11.32 4.37 19.75
C THR A 383 -11.97 5.34 20.74
N PRO A 384 -11.25 5.82 21.73
CA PRO A 384 -11.79 6.67 22.81
C PRO A 384 -12.27 8.03 22.32
#